data_71b89eaf9cd588fb0bc4c54f34d44977
#
_entry.id   71b89eaf9cd588fb0bc4c54f34d44977
#
_cell.length_a   1.000
_cell.length_b   1.000
_cell.length_c   1.000
_cell.angle_alpha   90.00
_cell.angle_beta   90.00
_cell.angle_gamma   90.00
#
_symmetry.space_group_name_H-M   'P 1'
#
loop_
_entity.id
_entity.type
_entity.pdbx_description
1 polymer ?
#
loop_
_entity_poly.entity_id
_entity_poly.type
_entity_poly.pdbx_seq_one_letter_code
_entity_poly.pdbx_strand_id
1 'polypeptide(L)'
;MQAIEQPWTRRTLLKTSIAGLLLLTGGWVRPALLRADEFPEGQLSFYNVHTDERLHVRYRDDAGRYDLSALDDVNHILRCHHTGEVAAIDPRLLEHVNLVQKSLGGQGEIHVISGYRSPEYNALLVRKMRRAAHHSYHVEGQAVDFFIPGVKPRVIRHAALKLQYGGVGYYPRASFIHLDCGPFRSW
;
A
#
# COMPACT_ATOMS: atom_id res chain seq x y z
N MET A 1 -28.74 -4.95 -16.66
CA MET A 1 -28.02 -5.22 -15.41
C MET A 1 -26.98 -6.28 -15.72
N GLN A 2 -25.73 -5.89 -16.00
CA GLN A 2 -24.63 -6.83 -16.23
C GLN A 2 -23.84 -6.95 -14.94
N ALA A 3 -23.71 -8.18 -14.45
CA ALA A 3 -22.90 -8.50 -13.29
C ALA A 3 -21.42 -8.29 -13.64
N ILE A 4 -20.73 -7.51 -12.84
CA ILE A 4 -19.29 -7.34 -12.94
C ILE A 4 -18.65 -8.59 -12.31
N GLU A 5 -18.14 -9.48 -13.16
CA GLU A 5 -17.38 -10.65 -12.72
C GLU A 5 -16.10 -10.22 -12.01
N GLN A 6 -15.88 -10.75 -10.83
CA GLN A 6 -14.69 -10.52 -10.00
C GLN A 6 -13.50 -11.32 -10.54
N PRO A 7 -12.36 -10.71 -10.93
CA PRO A 7 -11.30 -11.42 -11.65
C PRO A 7 -10.17 -11.99 -10.79
N TRP A 8 -10.24 -12.06 -9.44
CA TRP A 8 -9.04 -12.39 -8.64
C TRP A 8 -9.25 -13.54 -7.65
N THR A 9 -9.10 -14.77 -8.12
CA THR A 9 -8.87 -15.91 -7.23
C THR A 9 -7.42 -16.36 -7.33
N ARG A 10 -6.86 -16.97 -6.24
CA ARG A 10 -5.49 -17.54 -6.20
C ARG A 10 -5.16 -18.41 -7.44
N ARG A 11 -6.15 -19.01 -8.07
CA ARG A 11 -5.99 -19.82 -9.28
C ARG A 11 -5.67 -19.00 -10.53
N THR A 12 -6.06 -17.75 -10.59
CA THR A 12 -5.77 -16.86 -11.74
C THR A 12 -4.33 -16.37 -11.71
N LEU A 13 -3.78 -16.08 -10.53
CA LEU A 13 -2.36 -15.72 -10.37
C LEU A 13 -1.39 -16.88 -10.71
N LEU A 14 -1.83 -18.14 -10.54
CA LEU A 14 -1.00 -19.32 -10.84
C LEU A 14 -1.05 -19.76 -12.31
N LYS A 15 -2.03 -19.32 -13.11
CA LYS A 15 -2.22 -19.79 -14.50
C LYS A 15 -1.51 -18.95 -15.57
N THR A 16 -1.02 -17.77 -15.27
CA THR A 16 -0.35 -16.90 -16.24
C THR A 16 1.18 -17.03 -16.29
N SER A 17 1.76 -17.97 -15.55
CA SER A 17 3.22 -18.13 -15.46
C SER A 17 3.78 -19.42 -16.05
N ILE A 18 3.04 -20.14 -16.91
CA ILE A 18 3.57 -21.34 -17.57
C ILE A 18 3.30 -21.26 -19.07
N ALA A 19 4.15 -20.53 -19.80
CA ALA A 19 4.45 -20.78 -21.21
C ALA A 19 5.71 -19.99 -21.59
N GLY A 20 6.84 -20.65 -21.62
CA GLY A 20 8.10 -20.05 -22.07
C GLY A 20 9.32 -20.93 -21.72
N LEU A 21 9.36 -22.16 -22.29
CA LEU A 21 10.52 -23.02 -22.21
C LEU A 21 11.55 -22.53 -23.25
N LEU A 22 12.65 -21.92 -22.81
CA LEU A 22 13.86 -21.77 -23.61
C LEU A 22 15.08 -22.12 -22.74
N LEU A 23 15.69 -23.23 -23.06
CA LEU A 23 16.97 -23.74 -22.54
C LEU A 23 18.09 -22.79 -22.94
N LEU A 24 18.74 -22.13 -21.96
CA LEU A 24 20.15 -21.76 -22.06
C LEU A 24 20.77 -21.74 -20.64
N THR A 25 21.87 -22.40 -20.50
CA THR A 25 22.76 -22.59 -19.36
C THR A 25 23.11 -21.28 -18.66
N GLY A 26 22.68 -21.12 -17.43
CA GLY A 26 23.06 -19.97 -16.60
C GLY A 26 22.15 -19.87 -15.37
N GLY A 27 22.73 -20.07 -14.20
CA GLY A 27 22.21 -19.92 -12.84
C GLY A 27 20.68 -19.81 -12.65
N TRP A 28 20.09 -20.86 -12.13
CA TRP A 28 18.68 -20.85 -11.71
C TRP A 28 18.46 -19.81 -10.60
N VAL A 29 18.08 -18.60 -10.98
CA VAL A 29 17.41 -17.71 -10.03
C VAL A 29 16.01 -18.31 -9.82
N ARG A 30 15.88 -19.16 -8.81
CA ARG A 30 14.57 -19.59 -8.34
C ARG A 30 13.85 -18.31 -7.86
N PRO A 31 12.68 -17.94 -8.40
CA PRO A 31 11.87 -16.97 -7.71
C PRO A 31 11.63 -17.53 -6.30
N ALA A 32 12.02 -16.79 -5.29
CA ALA A 32 11.73 -17.16 -3.91
C ALA A 32 10.21 -17.28 -3.83
N LEU A 33 9.71 -18.51 -3.79
CA LEU A 33 8.32 -18.79 -3.43
C LEU A 33 8.21 -18.34 -1.97
N LEU A 34 7.62 -17.15 -1.77
CA LEU A 34 7.25 -16.68 -0.44
C LEU A 34 6.45 -17.79 0.23
N ARG A 35 6.95 -18.31 1.34
CA ARG A 35 6.25 -19.34 2.11
C ARG A 35 4.95 -18.77 2.64
N ALA A 36 3.93 -19.60 2.85
CA ALA A 36 2.63 -19.15 3.36
C ALA A 36 2.74 -18.46 4.75
N ASP A 37 3.79 -18.79 5.51
CA ASP A 37 4.17 -18.18 6.78
C ASP A 37 4.86 -16.80 6.63
N GLU A 38 5.23 -16.42 5.41
CA GLU A 38 5.82 -15.10 5.10
C GLU A 38 4.78 -14.03 4.77
N PHE A 39 3.52 -14.41 4.49
CA PHE A 39 2.46 -13.44 4.24
C PHE A 39 2.02 -12.75 5.53
N PRO A 40 1.80 -11.43 5.49
CA PRO A 40 1.29 -10.72 6.65
C PRO A 40 -0.13 -11.18 7.01
N GLU A 41 -0.52 -10.98 8.27
CA GLU A 41 -1.79 -11.49 8.82
C GLU A 41 -3.05 -10.83 8.25
N GLY A 42 -2.92 -9.86 7.35
CA GLY A 42 -4.05 -9.13 6.78
C GLY A 42 -4.73 -8.19 7.79
N GLN A 43 -3.98 -7.74 8.81
CA GLN A 43 -4.45 -6.83 9.86
C GLN A 43 -3.62 -5.55 9.85
N LEU A 44 -4.28 -4.40 10.04
CA LEU A 44 -3.65 -3.10 10.14
C LEU A 44 -4.36 -2.25 11.18
N SER A 45 -3.59 -1.37 11.85
CA SER A 45 -4.12 -0.34 12.74
C SER A 45 -3.74 1.02 12.19
N PHE A 46 -4.73 1.87 11.94
CA PHE A 46 -4.56 3.21 11.42
C PHE A 46 -5.01 4.27 12.41
N TYR A 47 -4.32 5.39 12.42
CA TYR A 47 -4.73 6.65 13.00
C TYR A 47 -4.58 7.75 11.96
N ASN A 48 -5.66 8.42 11.59
CA ASN A 48 -5.62 9.54 10.67
C ASN A 48 -5.34 10.83 11.46
N VAL A 49 -4.18 11.43 11.24
CA VAL A 49 -3.72 12.61 12.02
C VAL A 49 -4.52 13.90 11.75
N HIS A 50 -5.36 13.92 10.70
CA HIS A 50 -6.17 15.08 10.35
C HIS A 50 -7.61 14.99 10.84
N THR A 51 -8.13 13.77 11.04
CA THR A 51 -9.51 13.53 11.43
C THR A 51 -9.64 12.99 12.85
N ASP A 52 -8.51 12.65 13.50
CA ASP A 52 -8.44 12.03 14.83
C ASP A 52 -9.12 10.65 14.93
N GLU A 53 -9.38 10.02 13.78
CA GLU A 53 -10.05 8.73 13.70
C GLU A 53 -9.04 7.57 13.80
N ARG A 54 -9.50 6.48 14.42
CA ARG A 54 -8.74 5.23 14.51
C ARG A 54 -9.53 4.09 13.92
N LEU A 55 -8.81 3.18 13.28
CA LEU A 55 -9.34 1.94 12.73
C LEU A 55 -8.37 0.80 13.03
N HIS A 56 -8.88 -0.25 13.68
CA HIS A 56 -8.19 -1.53 13.74
C HIS A 56 -9.00 -2.52 12.90
N VAL A 57 -8.38 -3.07 11.88
CA VAL A 57 -9.10 -3.80 10.83
C VAL A 57 -8.36 -5.05 10.39
N ARG A 58 -9.11 -6.14 10.23
CA ARG A 58 -8.66 -7.33 9.51
C ARG A 58 -9.27 -7.32 8.12
N TYR A 59 -8.53 -6.81 7.14
CA TYR A 59 -9.00 -6.63 5.77
C TYR A 59 -8.89 -7.89 4.91
N ARG A 60 -8.17 -8.94 5.42
CA ARG A 60 -7.95 -10.20 4.69
C ARG A 60 -7.84 -11.37 5.65
N ASP A 61 -8.52 -12.49 5.34
CA ASP A 61 -8.43 -13.72 6.12
C ASP A 61 -7.18 -14.57 5.78
N ASP A 62 -6.97 -15.65 6.56
CA ASP A 62 -5.83 -16.57 6.39
C ASP A 62 -5.92 -17.36 5.06
N ALA A 63 -7.10 -17.46 4.46
CA ALA A 63 -7.30 -18.03 3.13
C ALA A 63 -6.98 -17.05 2.00
N GLY A 64 -6.63 -15.80 2.34
CA GLY A 64 -6.29 -14.73 1.40
C GLY A 64 -7.50 -14.05 0.76
N ARG A 65 -8.69 -14.17 1.36
CA ARG A 65 -9.92 -13.51 0.90
C ARG A 65 -10.05 -12.16 1.58
N TYR A 66 -10.35 -11.14 0.79
CA TYR A 66 -10.59 -9.80 1.30
C TYR A 66 -12.01 -9.70 1.88
N ASP A 67 -12.13 -9.01 3.00
CA ASP A 67 -13.41 -8.59 3.57
C ASP A 67 -13.80 -7.24 2.98
N LEU A 68 -14.89 -7.21 2.22
CA LEU A 68 -15.33 -5.99 1.53
C LEU A 68 -15.77 -4.90 2.51
N SER A 69 -16.41 -5.27 3.62
CA SER A 69 -16.79 -4.30 4.65
C SER A 69 -15.57 -3.67 5.30
N ALA A 70 -14.55 -4.46 5.60
CA ALA A 70 -13.28 -3.99 6.12
C ALA A 70 -12.54 -3.07 5.12
N LEU A 71 -12.64 -3.36 3.81
CA LEU A 71 -12.08 -2.47 2.79
C LEU A 71 -12.85 -1.15 2.70
N ASP A 72 -14.16 -1.13 2.91
CA ASP A 72 -14.95 0.11 2.98
C ASP A 72 -14.54 0.96 4.18
N ASP A 73 -14.30 0.36 5.34
CA ASP A 73 -13.76 1.06 6.52
C ASP A 73 -12.38 1.66 6.22
N VAL A 74 -11.53 0.92 5.50
CA VAL A 74 -10.20 1.42 5.05
C VAL A 74 -10.36 2.57 4.06
N ASN A 75 -11.28 2.49 3.11
CA ASN A 75 -11.59 3.57 2.17
C ASN A 75 -11.98 4.83 2.93
N HIS A 76 -12.78 4.67 3.99
CA HIS A 76 -13.23 5.79 4.82
C HIS A 76 -12.09 6.43 5.62
N ILE A 77 -11.28 5.66 6.35
CA ILE A 77 -10.18 6.20 7.16
C ILE A 77 -9.09 6.86 6.30
N LEU A 78 -8.88 6.35 5.08
CA LEU A 78 -7.87 6.86 4.12
C LEU A 78 -8.44 7.89 3.13
N ARG A 79 -9.67 8.39 3.32
CA ARG A 79 -10.30 9.39 2.46
C ARG A 79 -9.49 10.68 2.36
N CYS A 80 -9.80 11.50 1.39
CA CYS A 80 -9.20 12.83 1.26
C CYS A 80 -9.57 13.71 2.47
N HIS A 81 -8.61 13.98 3.35
CA HIS A 81 -8.85 14.79 4.55
C HIS A 81 -9.23 16.25 4.24
N HIS A 82 -8.96 16.74 3.04
CA HIS A 82 -9.27 18.11 2.64
C HIS A 82 -10.70 18.29 2.13
N THR A 83 -11.20 17.32 1.35
CA THR A 83 -12.53 17.37 0.73
C THR A 83 -13.54 16.44 1.38
N GLY A 84 -13.09 15.48 2.18
CA GLY A 84 -13.94 14.41 2.73
C GLY A 84 -14.30 13.33 1.71
N GLU A 85 -13.84 13.44 0.47
CA GLU A 85 -14.13 12.48 -0.61
C GLU A 85 -13.51 11.13 -0.31
N VAL A 86 -14.34 10.07 -0.42
CA VAL A 86 -13.96 8.67 -0.25
C VAL A 86 -13.74 8.06 -1.64
N ALA A 87 -12.66 7.32 -1.80
CA ALA A 87 -12.41 6.53 -3.00
C ALA A 87 -11.89 5.15 -2.63
N ALA A 88 -11.99 4.20 -3.55
CA ALA A 88 -11.47 2.86 -3.35
C ALA A 88 -9.94 2.89 -3.20
N ILE A 89 -9.45 2.29 -2.12
CA ILE A 89 -8.03 2.06 -1.91
C ILE A 89 -7.64 0.71 -2.53
N ASP A 90 -6.58 0.70 -3.32
CA ASP A 90 -6.07 -0.52 -3.94
C ASP A 90 -5.59 -1.49 -2.84
N PRO A 91 -6.14 -2.72 -2.75
CA PRO A 91 -5.71 -3.69 -1.73
C PRO A 91 -4.21 -4.02 -1.76
N ARG A 92 -3.54 -3.86 -2.91
CA ARG A 92 -2.09 -4.03 -3.03
C ARG A 92 -1.32 -3.02 -2.17
N LEU A 93 -1.87 -1.82 -1.97
CA LEU A 93 -1.29 -0.84 -1.06
C LEU A 93 -1.32 -1.33 0.38
N LEU A 94 -2.43 -1.95 0.82
CA LEU A 94 -2.57 -2.52 2.16
C LEU A 94 -1.58 -3.66 2.37
N GLU A 95 -1.39 -4.53 1.36
CA GLU A 95 -0.38 -5.59 1.40
C GLU A 95 1.04 -5.01 1.51
N HIS A 96 1.36 -3.95 0.77
CA HIS A 96 2.67 -3.30 0.86
C HIS A 96 2.93 -2.74 2.26
N VAL A 97 1.96 -2.01 2.81
CA VAL A 97 2.05 -1.45 4.17
C VAL A 97 2.20 -2.56 5.23
N ASN A 98 1.42 -3.63 5.10
CA ASN A 98 1.43 -4.75 6.03
C ASN A 98 2.76 -5.53 5.97
N LEU A 99 3.32 -5.76 4.77
CA LEU A 99 4.65 -6.37 4.60
C LEU A 99 5.74 -5.52 5.26
N VAL A 100 5.69 -4.20 5.10
CA VAL A 100 6.62 -3.28 5.77
C VAL A 100 6.46 -3.37 7.29
N GLN A 101 5.23 -3.31 7.81
CA GLN A 101 4.95 -3.43 9.23
C GLN A 101 5.44 -4.77 9.79
N LYS A 102 5.19 -5.90 9.11
CA LYS A 102 5.70 -7.23 9.48
C LYS A 102 7.23 -7.25 9.55
N SER A 103 7.91 -6.62 8.58
CA SER A 103 9.37 -6.51 8.57
C SER A 103 9.93 -5.71 9.75
N LEU A 104 9.10 -4.91 10.40
CA LEU A 104 9.40 -4.11 11.59
C LEU A 104 8.97 -4.76 12.90
N GLY A 105 8.53 -6.02 12.88
CA GLY A 105 8.06 -6.77 14.05
C GLY A 105 6.55 -6.86 14.18
N GLY A 106 5.78 -6.43 13.16
CA GLY A 106 4.33 -6.62 13.08
C GLY A 106 3.48 -5.74 14.00
N GLN A 107 4.10 -4.81 14.73
CA GLN A 107 3.42 -3.96 15.71
C GLN A 107 3.56 -2.48 15.36
N GLY A 108 2.65 -1.68 15.92
CA GLY A 108 2.63 -0.23 15.79
C GLY A 108 1.46 0.28 14.96
N GLU A 109 0.83 1.34 15.46
CA GLU A 109 -0.24 2.05 14.77
C GLU A 109 0.35 2.90 13.63
N ILE A 110 -0.25 2.84 12.45
CA ILE A 110 0.17 3.59 11.28
C ILE A 110 -0.52 4.96 11.32
N HIS A 111 0.26 6.00 11.56
CA HIS A 111 -0.23 7.37 11.58
C HIS A 111 -0.24 7.94 10.17
N VAL A 112 -1.43 8.02 9.59
CA VAL A 112 -1.68 8.44 8.20
C VAL A 112 -1.67 9.96 8.10
N ILE A 113 -0.79 10.48 7.23
CA ILE A 113 -0.71 11.90 6.87
C ILE A 113 -1.54 12.17 5.61
N SER A 114 -1.53 11.26 4.64
CA SER A 114 -2.29 11.37 3.41
C SER A 114 -2.58 9.97 2.85
N GLY A 115 -3.84 9.63 2.70
CA GLY A 115 -4.31 8.48 1.92
C GLY A 115 -4.73 8.92 0.53
N TYR A 116 -6.00 8.66 0.16
CA TYR A 116 -6.57 9.17 -1.07
C TYR A 116 -6.54 10.71 -1.10
N ARG A 117 -6.30 11.22 -2.27
CA ARG A 117 -6.20 12.65 -2.53
C ARG A 117 -7.12 13.00 -3.69
N SER A 118 -8.18 13.78 -3.44
CA SER A 118 -9.08 14.18 -4.51
C SER A 118 -8.33 14.92 -5.62
N PRO A 119 -8.77 14.85 -6.89
CA PRO A 119 -8.16 15.60 -7.99
C PRO A 119 -8.08 17.11 -7.72
N GLU A 120 -9.12 17.68 -7.06
CA GLU A 120 -9.16 19.07 -6.64
C GLU A 120 -8.03 19.40 -5.65
N TYR A 121 -7.89 18.58 -4.60
CA TYR A 121 -6.86 18.80 -3.59
C TYR A 121 -5.46 18.58 -4.17
N ASN A 122 -5.28 17.59 -5.03
CA ASN A 122 -4.00 17.40 -5.72
C ASN A 122 -3.63 18.59 -6.60
N ALA A 123 -4.58 19.14 -7.36
CA ALA A 123 -4.37 20.34 -8.16
C ALA A 123 -3.99 21.55 -7.29
N LEU A 124 -4.57 21.68 -6.10
CA LEU A 124 -4.20 22.71 -5.13
C LEU A 124 -2.75 22.54 -4.65
N LEU A 125 -2.34 21.31 -4.33
CA LEU A 125 -0.97 21.00 -3.90
C LEU A 125 0.06 21.26 -5.02
N VAL A 126 -0.25 20.88 -6.26
CA VAL A 126 0.61 21.16 -7.42
C VAL A 126 0.83 22.65 -7.59
N ARG A 127 -0.22 23.46 -7.44
CA ARG A 127 -0.11 24.92 -7.52
C ARG A 127 0.69 25.54 -6.38
N LYS A 128 0.52 25.02 -5.14
CA LYS A 128 1.18 25.55 -3.93
C LYS A 128 2.59 24.99 -3.73
N MET A 129 2.81 23.75 -4.10
CA MET A 129 4.04 23.03 -3.87
C MET A 129 4.62 22.56 -5.21
N ARG A 130 5.71 23.17 -5.69
CA ARG A 130 6.39 22.76 -6.92
C ARG A 130 6.85 21.29 -6.98
N ARG A 131 6.64 20.54 -5.90
CA ARG A 131 7.08 19.14 -5.75
C ARG A 131 5.93 18.13 -5.75
N ALA A 132 4.67 18.55 -5.81
CA ALA A 132 3.56 17.62 -5.96
C ALA A 132 3.46 17.16 -7.42
N ALA A 133 3.30 15.85 -7.64
CA ALA A 133 3.20 15.30 -8.98
C ALA A 133 1.82 15.59 -9.59
N HIS A 134 1.78 15.94 -10.88
CA HIS A 134 0.53 16.06 -11.63
C HIS A 134 -0.22 14.72 -11.72
N HIS A 135 0.52 13.63 -11.96
CA HIS A 135 0.03 12.25 -11.90
C HIS A 135 0.47 11.65 -10.58
N SER A 136 -0.44 11.56 -9.64
CA SER A 136 -0.17 11.10 -8.27
C SER A 136 -0.91 9.83 -7.96
N TYR A 137 -0.21 8.79 -7.51
CA TYR A 137 -0.83 7.55 -7.04
C TYR A 137 -1.82 7.75 -5.87
N HIS A 138 -1.72 8.85 -5.12
CA HIS A 138 -2.74 9.21 -4.15
C HIS A 138 -4.11 9.47 -4.79
N VAL A 139 -4.16 10.06 -5.99
CA VAL A 139 -5.41 10.32 -6.73
C VAL A 139 -6.05 9.03 -7.23
N GLU A 140 -5.27 7.97 -7.36
CA GLU A 140 -5.71 6.66 -7.80
C GLU A 140 -6.02 5.70 -6.63
N GLY A 141 -5.94 6.18 -5.37
CA GLY A 141 -6.09 5.33 -4.18
C GLY A 141 -4.95 4.31 -4.00
N GLN A 142 -3.81 4.56 -4.61
CA GLN A 142 -2.67 3.63 -4.69
C GLN A 142 -1.45 4.08 -3.87
N ALA A 143 -1.58 5.09 -3.04
CA ALA A 143 -0.48 5.60 -2.23
C ALA A 143 -0.91 6.03 -0.83
N VAL A 144 0.03 5.97 0.11
CA VAL A 144 -0.12 6.47 1.47
C VAL A 144 1.17 7.14 1.95
N ASP A 145 1.01 8.31 2.57
CA ASP A 145 2.05 9.01 3.34
C ASP A 145 1.80 8.76 4.82
N PHE A 146 2.79 8.22 5.56
CA PHE A 146 2.61 7.84 6.94
C PHE A 146 3.92 7.83 7.74
N PHE A 147 3.78 7.73 9.05
CA PHE A 147 4.85 7.36 9.97
C PHE A 147 4.32 6.34 11.01
N ILE A 148 5.24 5.71 11.74
CA ILE A 148 4.91 4.83 12.87
C ILE A 148 5.56 5.45 14.11
N PRO A 149 4.81 5.80 15.16
CA PRO A 149 5.35 6.37 16.39
C PRO A 149 6.46 5.51 16.97
N GLY A 150 7.55 6.14 17.39
CA GLY A 150 8.73 5.45 17.92
C GLY A 150 9.65 4.82 16.88
N VAL A 151 9.25 4.73 15.61
CA VAL A 151 10.08 4.18 14.53
C VAL A 151 10.64 5.31 13.67
N LYS A 152 11.97 5.40 13.55
CA LYS A 152 12.60 6.41 12.69
C LYS A 152 12.23 6.17 11.23
N PRO A 153 11.84 7.20 10.44
CA PRO A 153 11.44 7.03 9.03
C PRO A 153 12.48 6.31 8.16
N ARG A 154 13.78 6.47 8.45
CA ARG A 154 14.84 5.74 7.76
C ARG A 154 14.77 4.22 7.95
N VAL A 155 14.26 3.75 9.09
CA VAL A 155 14.11 2.32 9.40
C VAL A 155 12.94 1.75 8.59
N ILE A 156 11.81 2.47 8.55
CA ILE A 156 10.66 2.12 7.71
C ILE A 156 11.07 2.08 6.22
N ARG A 157 11.80 3.13 5.75
CA ARG A 157 12.35 3.16 4.40
C ARG A 157 13.20 1.93 4.08
N HIS A 158 14.12 1.56 4.98
CA HIS A 158 15.00 0.42 4.77
C HIS A 158 14.22 -0.90 4.63
N ALA A 159 13.21 -1.11 5.48
CA ALA A 159 12.31 -2.25 5.39
C ALA A 159 11.56 -2.28 4.04
N ALA A 160 10.98 -1.16 3.63
CA ALA A 160 10.25 -1.03 2.37
C ALA A 160 11.14 -1.29 1.13
N LEU A 161 12.36 -0.74 1.12
CA LEU A 161 13.29 -0.94 0.00
C LEU A 161 13.72 -2.41 -0.19
N LYS A 162 13.85 -3.16 0.91
CA LYS A 162 14.19 -4.60 0.84
C LYS A 162 13.10 -5.43 0.16
N LEU A 163 11.85 -5.00 0.24
CA LEU A 163 10.72 -5.71 -0.37
C LEU A 163 10.67 -5.56 -1.88
N GLN A 164 11.20 -4.46 -2.42
CA GLN A 164 11.14 -4.13 -3.85
C GLN A 164 9.72 -4.20 -4.45
N TYR A 165 8.70 -3.88 -3.62
CA TYR A 165 7.31 -4.11 -3.97
C TYR A 165 6.71 -2.95 -4.79
N GLY A 166 7.00 -1.70 -4.43
CA GLY A 166 6.41 -0.51 -5.05
C GLY A 166 7.27 0.74 -4.85
N GLY A 167 6.71 1.92 -5.04
CA GLY A 167 7.41 3.17 -4.83
C GLY A 167 7.67 3.46 -3.35
N VAL A 168 8.87 3.96 -3.02
CA VAL A 168 9.29 4.34 -1.66
C VAL A 168 9.86 5.74 -1.66
N GLY A 169 9.09 6.70 -1.14
CA GLY A 169 9.51 8.08 -0.94
C GLY A 169 10.00 8.35 0.48
N TYR A 170 11.07 9.14 0.63
CA TYR A 170 11.64 9.45 1.94
C TYR A 170 11.65 10.96 2.21
N TYR A 171 10.92 11.37 3.23
CA TYR A 171 10.74 12.78 3.62
C TYR A 171 11.29 13.07 5.03
N PRO A 172 12.63 13.08 5.22
CA PRO A 172 13.23 13.16 6.56
C PRO A 172 12.90 14.45 7.31
N ARG A 173 12.76 15.58 6.61
CA ARG A 173 12.42 16.88 7.22
C ARG A 173 10.99 16.92 7.75
N ALA A 174 10.06 16.20 7.09
CA ALA A 174 8.68 16.09 7.51
C ALA A 174 8.40 14.81 8.32
N SER A 175 9.44 14.00 8.56
CA SER A 175 9.42 12.79 9.39
C SER A 175 8.41 11.73 8.96
N PHE A 176 8.18 11.56 7.65
CA PHE A 176 7.33 10.50 7.11
C PHE A 176 7.95 9.78 5.91
N ILE A 177 7.33 8.70 5.50
CA ILE A 177 7.59 8.02 4.25
C ILE A 177 6.34 7.96 3.39
N HIS A 178 6.55 7.79 2.09
CA HIS A 178 5.54 7.48 1.10
C HIS A 178 5.68 6.04 0.65
N LEU A 179 4.59 5.32 0.56
CA LEU A 179 4.51 4.03 -0.15
C LEU A 179 3.44 4.09 -1.22
N ASP A 180 3.70 3.46 -2.36
CA ASP A 180 2.69 3.21 -3.39
C ASP A 180 2.84 1.82 -4.02
N CYS A 181 1.84 1.38 -4.77
CA CYS A 181 1.84 0.10 -5.48
C CYS A 181 2.13 0.22 -6.98
N GLY A 182 2.77 1.30 -7.41
CA GLY A 182 3.33 1.45 -8.74
C GLY A 182 4.63 0.64 -8.93
N PRO A 183 5.35 0.82 -10.04
CA PRO A 183 6.64 0.19 -10.27
C PRO A 183 7.64 0.54 -9.17
N PHE A 184 8.51 -0.42 -8.81
CA PHE A 184 9.53 -0.20 -7.79
C PHE A 184 10.45 0.96 -8.17
N ARG A 185 10.54 1.93 -7.28
CA ARG A 185 11.43 3.10 -7.36
C ARG A 185 11.61 3.74 -5.99
N SER A 186 12.62 4.59 -5.85
CA SER A 186 12.82 5.34 -4.59
C SER A 186 13.37 6.74 -4.83
N TRP A 187 13.04 7.68 -3.92
CA TRP A 187 13.55 9.06 -3.94
C TRP A 187 13.68 9.63 -2.53
#